data_3bc313f1217c38d968d1ae7d7326d1ce
#
_entry.id   3bc313f1217c38d968d1ae7d7326d1ce
#
_cell.length_a   1.000
_cell.length_b   1.000
_cell.length_c   1.000
_cell.angle_alpha   90.00
_cell.angle_beta   90.00
_cell.angle_gamma   90.00
#
_symmetry.space_group_name_H-M   'P 1'
#
loop_
_entity.id
_entity.type
_entity.pdbx_description
1 polymer ?
#
loop_
_entity_poly.entity_id
_entity_poly.type
_entity_poly.pdbx_seq_one_letter_code
_entity_poly.pdbx_strand_id
1 'polypeptide(L)'
;MNIEHVARDLASHLVLTRPLVCIDLEATGVMLGRDRIVQIATATILPNGLVTLWESLVNPEMPIPAETTAVHGITDAMVTTAPTFAQVAPTLSALLLGSDLAGYNVERFDRRLLGAEYRRVSLPDPTVEARCLDAYLIFARREPRSLDAALRFYGVEDQVAGRRAHEAASDVEAALAVLTAQVKGYTDLPKSVEAIYEWLVPVDPNRIDADGKLVWVNGVAAVGFGAQAGRTLQALAATDRGFLEWIVRKDFSDEVKAIVRDALAGKFHTRAEVQRT
;
A
#
# COMPACT_ATOMS: atom_id res chain seq x y z
N MET A 1 26.46 4.57 4.14
CA MET A 1 25.80 4.75 5.46
C MET A 1 26.00 3.45 6.22
N ASN A 2 26.38 3.48 7.50
CA ASN A 2 26.60 2.23 8.24
C ASN A 2 25.32 1.91 9.04
N ILE A 3 24.55 0.93 8.60
CA ILE A 3 23.28 0.51 9.20
C ILE A 3 23.44 0.14 10.67
N GLU A 4 24.56 -0.49 11.07
CA GLU A 4 24.83 -0.80 12.48
C GLU A 4 24.97 0.45 13.35
N HIS A 5 25.57 1.52 12.80
CA HIS A 5 25.71 2.78 13.53
C HIS A 5 24.34 3.41 13.77
N VAL A 6 23.50 3.48 12.73
CA VAL A 6 22.14 4.02 12.83
C VAL A 6 21.28 3.19 13.81
N ALA A 7 21.40 1.86 13.77
CA ALA A 7 20.66 0.99 14.67
C ALA A 7 21.10 1.16 16.15
N ARG A 8 22.40 1.33 16.40
CA ARG A 8 22.92 1.60 17.76
C ARG A 8 22.50 2.99 18.26
N ASP A 9 22.46 3.98 17.37
CA ASP A 9 21.98 5.32 17.72
C ASP A 9 20.51 5.26 18.12
N LEU A 10 19.65 4.59 17.36
CA LEU A 10 18.24 4.36 17.71
C LEU A 10 18.13 3.66 19.08
N ALA A 11 18.91 2.61 19.31
CA ALA A 11 18.90 1.86 20.56
C ALA A 11 19.28 2.71 21.79
N SER A 12 20.12 3.73 21.62
CA SER A 12 20.49 4.64 22.70
C SER A 12 19.34 5.55 23.18
N HIS A 13 18.27 5.67 22.37
CA HIS A 13 17.09 6.50 22.63
C HIS A 13 15.83 5.71 22.97
N LEU A 14 15.90 4.36 22.96
CA LEU A 14 14.76 3.47 23.24
C LEU A 14 15.08 2.50 24.36
N VAL A 15 14.08 2.20 25.18
CA VAL A 15 14.16 1.10 26.15
C VAL A 15 13.58 -0.15 25.51
N LEU A 16 14.42 -1.10 25.15
CA LEU A 16 14.02 -2.36 24.54
C LEU A 16 13.85 -3.44 25.62
N THR A 17 12.68 -4.05 25.69
CA THR A 17 12.38 -5.21 26.53
C THR A 17 12.38 -6.52 25.76
N ARG A 18 12.33 -6.43 24.42
CA ARG A 18 12.42 -7.53 23.46
C ARG A 18 13.38 -7.11 22.34
N PRO A 19 13.89 -8.03 21.54
CA PRO A 19 14.55 -7.66 20.31
C PRO A 19 13.64 -6.78 19.45
N LEU A 20 14.19 -5.77 18.79
CA LEU A 20 13.50 -4.94 17.80
C LEU A 20 14.07 -5.28 16.43
N VAL A 21 13.24 -5.81 15.54
CA VAL A 21 13.61 -6.14 14.17
C VAL A 21 13.08 -5.08 13.23
N CYS A 22 13.97 -4.24 12.72
CA CYS A 22 13.65 -3.36 11.59
C CYS A 22 13.68 -4.21 10.33
N ILE A 23 12.58 -4.22 9.58
CA ILE A 23 12.40 -5.04 8.39
C ILE A 23 11.91 -4.20 7.22
N ASP A 24 12.35 -4.59 6.03
CA ASP A 24 11.88 -4.07 4.75
C ASP A 24 11.81 -5.21 3.73
N LEU A 25 10.79 -5.20 2.88
CA LEU A 25 10.51 -6.23 1.90
C LEU A 25 10.36 -5.65 0.50
N GLU A 26 11.02 -6.30 -0.48
CA GLU A 26 10.70 -6.09 -1.87
C GLU A 26 9.80 -7.22 -2.39
N ALA A 27 8.89 -6.91 -3.29
CA ALA A 27 7.86 -7.84 -3.74
C ALA A 27 7.55 -7.71 -5.24
N THR A 28 6.89 -8.72 -5.80
CA THR A 28 6.39 -8.70 -7.19
C THR A 28 5.25 -7.71 -7.39
N GLY A 29 4.77 -7.07 -6.33
CA GLY A 29 3.68 -6.07 -6.34
C GLY A 29 3.08 -5.89 -4.95
N VAL A 30 1.95 -5.19 -4.88
CA VAL A 30 1.32 -4.76 -3.61
C VAL A 30 0.06 -5.55 -3.22
N MET A 31 -0.33 -6.54 -4.00
CA MET A 31 -1.53 -7.35 -3.77
C MET A 31 -1.23 -8.55 -2.88
N LEU A 32 -1.48 -8.45 -1.59
CA LEU A 32 -1.15 -9.46 -0.56
C LEU A 32 -1.59 -10.90 -0.87
N GLY A 33 -2.68 -11.09 -1.63
CA GLY A 33 -3.19 -12.43 -1.98
C GLY A 33 -2.48 -13.08 -3.18
N ARG A 34 -1.79 -12.28 -4.01
CA ARG A 34 -1.17 -12.69 -5.27
C ARG A 34 0.34 -12.53 -5.26
N ASP A 35 0.78 -11.36 -4.82
CA ASP A 35 2.18 -10.99 -4.97
C ASP A 35 3.06 -11.68 -3.92
N ARG A 36 4.34 -11.80 -4.24
CA ARG A 36 5.33 -12.61 -3.54
C ARG A 36 6.53 -11.76 -3.15
N ILE A 37 7.19 -12.13 -2.07
CA ILE A 37 8.44 -11.51 -1.65
C ILE A 37 9.56 -11.92 -2.62
N VAL A 38 10.41 -10.94 -3.00
CA VAL A 38 11.63 -11.15 -3.81
C VAL A 38 12.90 -10.81 -3.04
N GLN A 39 12.82 -10.01 -1.97
CA GLN A 39 13.94 -9.71 -1.06
C GLN A 39 13.42 -9.43 0.34
N ILE A 40 14.20 -9.79 1.33
CA ILE A 40 13.96 -9.50 2.75
C ILE A 40 15.26 -8.93 3.31
N ALA A 41 15.19 -7.77 3.95
CA ALA A 41 16.28 -7.20 4.73
C ALA A 41 15.86 -6.96 6.17
N THR A 42 16.71 -7.29 7.13
CA THR A 42 16.45 -7.06 8.56
C THR A 42 17.67 -6.51 9.28
N ALA A 43 17.43 -5.62 10.23
CA ALA A 43 18.37 -5.21 11.25
C ALA A 43 17.77 -5.53 12.62
N THR A 44 18.34 -6.48 13.34
CA THR A 44 17.89 -6.87 14.67
C THR A 44 18.71 -6.15 15.73
N ILE A 45 18.03 -5.44 16.62
CA ILE A 45 18.61 -4.74 17.78
C ILE A 45 18.20 -5.50 19.03
N LEU A 46 19.17 -6.05 19.75
CA LEU A 46 18.92 -6.72 21.03
C LEU A 46 18.82 -5.70 22.18
N PRO A 47 18.15 -6.05 23.32
CA PRO A 47 18.07 -5.17 24.49
C PRO A 47 19.43 -4.75 25.09
N ASN A 48 20.49 -5.50 24.83
CA ASN A 48 21.87 -5.16 25.23
C ASN A 48 22.60 -4.27 24.21
N GLY A 49 21.93 -3.80 23.15
CA GLY A 49 22.49 -2.94 22.12
C GLY A 49 23.29 -3.67 21.03
N LEU A 50 23.36 -5.01 21.06
CA LEU A 50 23.98 -5.76 19.95
C LEU A 50 23.09 -5.66 18.71
N VAL A 51 23.70 -5.40 17.56
CA VAL A 51 23.01 -5.30 16.27
C VAL A 51 23.48 -6.44 15.38
N THR A 52 22.54 -7.12 14.74
CA THR A 52 22.81 -8.12 13.70
C THR A 52 22.01 -7.80 12.44
N LEU A 53 22.61 -8.05 11.28
CA LEU A 53 21.99 -7.81 9.99
C LEU A 53 21.76 -9.15 9.30
N TRP A 54 20.64 -9.29 8.62
CA TRP A 54 20.33 -10.42 7.78
C TRP A 54 19.59 -9.96 6.53
N GLU A 55 19.96 -10.49 5.40
CA GLU A 55 19.36 -10.18 4.11
C GLU A 55 19.31 -11.45 3.25
N SER A 56 18.28 -11.60 2.44
CA SER A 56 18.15 -12.66 1.46
C SER A 56 17.32 -12.21 0.27
N LEU A 57 17.81 -12.51 -0.94
CA LEU A 57 16.91 -12.63 -2.09
C LEU A 57 16.02 -13.84 -1.90
N VAL A 58 14.81 -13.79 -2.45
CA VAL A 58 13.82 -14.87 -2.38
C VAL A 58 13.29 -15.15 -3.77
N ASN A 59 13.29 -16.43 -4.15
CA ASN A 59 12.65 -16.86 -5.38
C ASN A 59 11.12 -16.81 -5.19
N PRO A 60 10.40 -15.91 -5.91
CA PRO A 60 8.97 -15.77 -5.75
C PRO A 60 8.16 -16.90 -6.41
N GLU A 61 8.82 -17.80 -7.13
CA GLU A 61 8.21 -18.90 -7.91
C GLU A 61 7.17 -18.40 -8.93
N MET A 62 7.31 -17.14 -9.36
CA MET A 62 6.53 -16.50 -10.41
C MET A 62 7.34 -15.37 -11.05
N PRO A 63 6.99 -14.95 -12.29
CA PRO A 63 7.66 -13.82 -12.95
C PRO A 63 7.51 -12.52 -12.17
N ILE A 64 8.59 -11.72 -12.13
CA ILE A 64 8.59 -10.37 -11.55
C ILE A 64 8.12 -9.39 -12.64
N PRO A 65 7.05 -8.60 -12.40
CA PRO A 65 6.59 -7.60 -13.36
C PRO A 65 7.68 -6.55 -13.64
N ALA A 66 7.77 -6.09 -14.90
CA ALA A 66 8.78 -5.11 -15.31
C ALA A 66 8.66 -3.79 -14.54
N GLU A 67 7.44 -3.38 -14.22
CA GLU A 67 7.16 -2.18 -13.42
C GLU A 67 7.70 -2.26 -11.99
N THR A 68 7.67 -3.42 -11.34
CA THR A 68 8.26 -3.60 -10.00
C THR A 68 9.77 -3.74 -10.08
N THR A 69 10.30 -4.44 -11.09
CA THR A 69 11.75 -4.44 -11.39
C THR A 69 12.29 -3.01 -11.59
N ALA A 70 11.54 -2.14 -12.24
CA ALA A 70 11.94 -0.74 -12.41
C ALA A 70 12.04 0.03 -11.08
N VAL A 71 11.33 -0.40 -10.03
CA VAL A 71 11.35 0.21 -8.69
C VAL A 71 12.54 -0.29 -7.86
N HIS A 72 12.64 -1.62 -7.67
CA HIS A 72 13.63 -2.22 -6.75
C HIS A 72 14.87 -2.81 -7.45
N GLY A 73 14.89 -2.88 -8.79
CA GLY A 73 16.04 -3.36 -9.57
C GLY A 73 16.23 -4.87 -9.60
N ILE A 74 15.41 -5.65 -8.88
CA ILE A 74 15.54 -7.11 -8.82
C ILE A 74 14.87 -7.72 -10.06
N THR A 75 15.61 -8.60 -10.73
CA THR A 75 15.15 -9.29 -11.96
C THR A 75 14.92 -10.78 -11.70
N ASP A 76 14.17 -11.45 -12.59
CA ASP A 76 13.97 -12.90 -12.54
C ASP A 76 15.32 -13.66 -12.50
N ALA A 77 16.30 -13.19 -13.25
CA ALA A 77 17.64 -13.81 -13.30
C ALA A 77 18.33 -13.79 -11.93
N MET A 78 18.15 -12.73 -11.14
CA MET A 78 18.77 -12.59 -9.82
C MET A 78 18.17 -13.56 -8.79
N VAL A 79 16.89 -13.88 -8.92
CA VAL A 79 16.16 -14.72 -7.94
C VAL A 79 16.03 -16.18 -8.37
N THR A 80 16.43 -16.53 -9.60
CA THR A 80 16.27 -17.89 -10.13
C THR A 80 16.93 -18.96 -9.24
N THR A 81 18.11 -18.66 -8.68
CA THR A 81 18.85 -19.59 -7.79
C THR A 81 18.70 -19.23 -6.30
N ALA A 82 17.93 -18.18 -5.98
CA ALA A 82 17.65 -17.80 -4.61
C ALA A 82 16.77 -18.85 -3.92
N PRO A 83 16.84 -18.96 -2.58
CA PRO A 83 15.95 -19.83 -1.84
C PRO A 83 14.50 -19.37 -1.99
N THR A 84 13.55 -20.30 -1.97
CA THR A 84 12.11 -19.98 -1.90
C THR A 84 11.75 -19.46 -0.50
N PHE A 85 10.57 -18.84 -0.35
CA PHE A 85 10.11 -18.39 0.98
C PHE A 85 10.04 -19.55 1.98
N ALA A 86 9.61 -20.74 1.57
CA ALA A 86 9.58 -21.93 2.42
C ALA A 86 10.98 -22.29 2.99
N GLN A 87 12.04 -22.04 2.23
CA GLN A 87 13.42 -22.33 2.65
C GLN A 87 13.98 -21.25 3.60
N VAL A 88 13.61 -19.98 3.45
CA VAL A 88 14.06 -18.90 4.35
C VAL A 88 13.19 -18.76 5.61
N ALA A 89 11.96 -19.20 5.57
CA ALA A 89 10.98 -19.06 6.65
C ALA A 89 11.50 -19.57 8.03
N PRO A 90 12.20 -20.69 8.17
CA PRO A 90 12.73 -21.12 9.47
C PRO A 90 13.72 -20.12 10.08
N THR A 91 14.66 -19.60 9.28
CA THR A 91 15.64 -18.60 9.71
C THR A 91 14.92 -17.30 10.10
N LEU A 92 14.01 -16.85 9.24
CA LEU A 92 13.23 -15.63 9.48
C LEU A 92 12.34 -15.77 10.72
N SER A 93 11.71 -16.93 10.93
CA SER A 93 10.94 -17.21 12.14
C SER A 93 11.79 -17.12 13.42
N ALA A 94 13.02 -17.60 13.39
CA ALA A 94 13.93 -17.50 14.53
C ALA A 94 14.33 -16.06 14.86
N LEU A 95 14.40 -15.18 13.86
CA LEU A 95 14.66 -13.74 14.05
C LEU A 95 13.43 -12.99 14.59
N LEU A 96 12.24 -13.34 14.11
CA LEU A 96 11.00 -12.59 14.38
C LEU A 96 10.25 -13.05 15.62
N LEU A 97 10.36 -14.32 16.00
CA LEU A 97 9.61 -14.88 17.13
C LEU A 97 10.01 -14.21 18.46
N GLY A 98 9.02 -13.63 19.13
CA GLY A 98 9.23 -12.92 20.41
C GLY A 98 9.88 -11.55 20.26
N SER A 99 10.07 -11.06 19.03
CA SER A 99 10.57 -9.72 18.71
C SER A 99 9.42 -8.73 18.48
N ASP A 100 9.72 -7.43 18.64
CA ASP A 100 8.90 -6.34 18.11
C ASP A 100 9.41 -5.97 16.72
N LEU A 101 8.54 -5.43 15.86
CA LEU A 101 8.89 -5.00 14.50
C LEU A 101 9.12 -3.49 14.44
N ALA A 102 10.00 -3.04 13.56
CA ALA A 102 10.13 -1.66 13.15
C ALA A 102 10.22 -1.55 11.63
N GLY A 103 9.91 -0.37 11.08
CA GLY A 103 10.04 -0.08 9.65
C GLY A 103 9.25 1.16 9.27
N TYR A 104 9.10 1.39 7.96
CA TYR A 104 8.31 2.50 7.42
C TYR A 104 7.09 1.96 6.69
N ASN A 105 5.89 2.20 7.20
CA ASN A 105 4.61 1.62 6.74
C ASN A 105 4.53 0.08 6.90
N VAL A 106 5.35 -0.47 7.79
CA VAL A 106 5.54 -1.92 8.03
C VAL A 106 4.24 -2.61 8.47
N GLU A 107 3.40 -1.95 9.26
CA GLU A 107 2.13 -2.51 9.73
C GLU A 107 1.13 -2.75 8.58
N ARG A 108 1.12 -1.89 7.57
CA ARG A 108 0.15 -1.96 6.47
C ARG A 108 0.60 -2.85 5.32
N PHE A 109 1.91 -2.98 5.11
CA PHE A 109 2.45 -3.72 3.98
C PHE A 109 3.29 -4.93 4.40
N ASP A 110 4.48 -4.72 4.95
CA ASP A 110 5.47 -5.79 5.17
C ASP A 110 4.93 -6.91 6.06
N ARG A 111 4.41 -6.56 7.24
CA ARG A 111 3.82 -7.52 8.17
C ARG A 111 2.70 -8.32 7.54
N ARG A 112 1.84 -7.68 6.75
CA ARG A 112 0.71 -8.36 6.09
C ARG A 112 1.17 -9.26 4.96
N LEU A 113 2.19 -8.86 4.21
CA LEU A 113 2.78 -9.67 3.15
C LEU A 113 3.50 -10.89 3.75
N LEU A 114 4.27 -10.71 4.84
CA LEU A 114 4.84 -11.81 5.62
C LEU A 114 3.77 -12.80 6.06
N GLY A 115 2.70 -12.34 6.68
CA GLY A 115 1.60 -13.19 7.10
C GLY A 115 0.94 -13.93 5.93
N ALA A 116 0.90 -13.36 4.72
CA ALA A 116 0.42 -14.03 3.53
C ALA A 116 1.38 -15.13 3.06
N GLU A 117 2.70 -14.88 3.09
CA GLU A 117 3.71 -15.87 2.75
C GLU A 117 3.75 -17.04 3.74
N TYR A 118 3.73 -16.76 5.05
CA TYR A 118 3.67 -17.81 6.07
C TYR A 118 2.43 -18.72 5.91
N ARG A 119 1.26 -18.13 5.65
CA ARG A 119 0.03 -18.92 5.37
C ARG A 119 0.19 -19.78 4.12
N ARG A 120 0.85 -19.28 3.07
CA ARG A 120 1.05 -19.99 1.80
C ARG A 120 1.90 -21.24 1.98
N VAL A 121 2.90 -21.18 2.84
CA VAL A 121 3.76 -22.33 3.18
C VAL A 121 3.26 -23.14 4.38
N SER A 122 2.04 -22.85 4.87
CA SER A 122 1.41 -23.54 6.00
C SER A 122 2.22 -23.51 7.30
N LEU A 123 2.94 -22.42 7.53
CA LEU A 123 3.69 -22.16 8.76
C LEU A 123 2.98 -21.10 9.61
N PRO A 124 3.12 -21.13 10.95
CA PRO A 124 2.62 -20.07 11.81
C PRO A 124 3.37 -18.76 11.54
N ASP A 125 2.64 -17.65 11.50
CA ASP A 125 3.20 -16.32 11.38
C ASP A 125 3.83 -15.88 12.70
N PRO A 126 5.17 -15.70 12.79
CA PRO A 126 5.86 -15.33 14.04
C PRO A 126 5.59 -13.88 14.47
N THR A 127 4.96 -13.06 13.61
CA THR A 127 4.73 -11.63 13.87
C THR A 127 3.37 -11.32 14.51
N VAL A 128 2.53 -12.33 14.75
CA VAL A 128 1.16 -12.13 15.28
C VAL A 128 1.15 -11.35 16.60
N GLU A 129 2.08 -11.66 17.50
CA GLU A 129 2.21 -11.01 18.81
C GLU A 129 3.20 -9.83 18.84
N ALA A 130 3.77 -9.46 17.69
CA ALA A 130 4.73 -8.37 17.58
C ALA A 130 4.04 -7.01 17.69
N ARG A 131 4.62 -6.11 18.50
CA ARG A 131 4.27 -4.68 18.46
C ARG A 131 5.03 -4.04 17.29
N CYS A 132 4.37 -3.15 16.55
CA CYS A 132 5.01 -2.46 15.43
C CYS A 132 5.37 -1.03 15.80
N LEU A 133 6.65 -0.70 15.76
CA LEU A 133 7.17 0.66 15.83
C LEU A 133 7.28 1.19 14.40
N ASP A 134 6.18 1.74 13.89
CA ASP A 134 6.05 2.18 12.50
C ASP A 134 6.38 3.67 12.36
N ALA A 135 7.50 3.98 11.72
CA ALA A 135 7.98 5.35 11.54
C ALA A 135 7.01 6.20 10.70
N TYR A 136 6.30 5.59 9.71
CA TYR A 136 5.25 6.28 8.97
C TYR A 136 4.10 6.71 9.88
N LEU A 137 3.65 5.85 10.80
CA LEU A 137 2.55 6.19 11.72
C LEU A 137 2.96 7.27 12.72
N ILE A 138 4.23 7.26 13.19
CA ILE A 138 4.77 8.33 14.05
C ILE A 138 4.77 9.63 13.27
N PHE A 139 5.35 9.66 12.07
CA PHE A 139 5.36 10.82 11.18
C PHE A 139 3.93 11.34 10.93
N ALA A 140 3.01 10.44 10.54
CA ALA A 140 1.62 10.81 10.25
C ALA A 140 0.85 11.37 11.45
N ARG A 141 1.25 11.05 12.68
CA ARG A 141 0.64 11.59 13.92
C ARG A 141 1.29 12.87 14.40
N ARG A 142 2.58 13.03 14.15
CA ARG A 142 3.38 14.15 14.66
C ARG A 142 3.39 15.32 13.70
N GLU A 143 3.41 15.06 12.40
CA GLU A 143 3.45 16.09 11.38
C GLU A 143 2.03 16.50 10.99
N PRO A 144 1.62 17.75 11.28
CA PRO A 144 0.30 18.25 10.91
C PRO A 144 0.12 18.27 9.39
N ARG A 145 -1.06 17.87 8.93
CA ARG A 145 -1.46 17.92 7.50
C ARG A 145 -2.48 19.04 7.27
N SER A 146 -2.32 20.15 7.99
CA SER A 146 -3.11 21.35 7.81
C SER A 146 -2.54 22.24 6.70
N LEU A 147 -3.35 23.18 6.22
CA LEU A 147 -2.92 24.19 5.25
C LEU A 147 -1.74 25.01 5.80
N ASP A 148 -1.73 25.34 7.09
CA ASP A 148 -0.63 26.04 7.74
C ASP A 148 0.68 25.22 7.76
N ALA A 149 0.56 23.90 7.95
CA ALA A 149 1.72 23.03 7.87
C ALA A 149 2.28 22.94 6.44
N ALA A 150 1.39 22.92 5.43
CA ALA A 150 1.79 22.96 4.02
C ALA A 150 2.49 24.28 3.67
N LEU A 151 1.96 25.42 4.14
CA LEU A 151 2.60 26.74 3.96
C LEU A 151 4.03 26.72 4.48
N ARG A 152 4.24 26.24 5.73
CA ARG A 152 5.59 26.11 6.33
C ARG A 152 6.49 25.17 5.55
N PHE A 153 5.97 23.99 5.17
CA PHE A 153 6.75 23.00 4.44
C PHE A 153 7.27 23.52 3.09
N TYR A 154 6.45 24.30 2.39
CA TYR A 154 6.84 24.90 1.11
C TYR A 154 7.52 26.28 1.25
N GLY A 155 7.67 26.82 2.48
CA GLY A 155 8.31 28.11 2.74
C GLY A 155 7.58 29.29 2.08
N VAL A 156 6.24 29.27 2.10
CA VAL A 156 5.39 30.30 1.47
C VAL A 156 4.50 31.06 2.44
N GLU A 157 4.78 30.96 3.75
CA GLU A 157 4.01 31.68 4.79
C GLU A 157 4.03 33.19 4.58
N ASP A 158 5.18 33.74 4.19
CA ASP A 158 5.33 35.19 3.99
C ASP A 158 4.48 35.73 2.83
N GLN A 159 4.12 34.87 1.86
CA GLN A 159 3.26 35.25 0.74
C GLN A 159 1.82 35.49 1.15
N VAL A 160 1.42 35.01 2.33
CA VAL A 160 0.08 35.12 2.90
C VAL A 160 0.13 35.73 4.31
N ALA A 161 1.12 36.58 4.55
CA ALA A 161 1.30 37.26 5.83
C ALA A 161 0.03 38.05 6.20
N GLY A 162 -0.49 37.82 7.42
CA GLY A 162 -1.73 38.40 7.89
C GLY A 162 -2.99 37.59 7.59
N ARG A 163 -2.86 36.38 7.01
CA ARG A 163 -3.98 35.44 6.80
C ARG A 163 -4.76 35.19 8.09
N ARG A 164 -6.07 35.21 7.98
CA ARG A 164 -6.97 34.73 9.04
C ARG A 164 -7.39 33.30 8.73
N ALA A 165 -6.86 32.34 9.47
CA ALA A 165 -7.22 30.94 9.32
C ALA A 165 -8.75 30.76 9.48
N HIS A 166 -9.32 29.89 8.63
CA HIS A 166 -10.77 29.63 8.56
C HIS A 166 -11.61 30.79 8.02
N GLU A 167 -10.99 31.79 7.41
CA GLU A 167 -11.66 32.76 6.55
C GLU A 167 -11.50 32.33 5.09
N ALA A 168 -12.61 32.04 4.41
CA ALA A 168 -12.61 31.39 3.09
C ALA A 168 -11.69 32.06 2.06
N ALA A 169 -11.70 33.38 1.95
CA ALA A 169 -10.87 34.11 1.01
C ALA A 169 -9.38 33.96 1.34
N SER A 170 -9.01 34.05 2.63
CA SER A 170 -7.65 33.85 3.11
C SER A 170 -7.15 32.40 2.91
N ASP A 171 -8.05 31.43 3.06
CA ASP A 171 -7.71 30.01 2.84
C ASP A 171 -7.54 29.70 1.35
N VAL A 172 -8.29 30.36 0.46
CA VAL A 172 -8.09 30.28 -1.00
C VAL A 172 -6.73 30.84 -1.39
N GLU A 173 -6.32 32.00 -0.86
CA GLU A 173 -5.02 32.60 -1.12
C GLU A 173 -3.89 31.66 -0.66
N ALA A 174 -4.00 31.09 0.53
CA ALA A 174 -3.05 30.14 1.06
C ALA A 174 -2.96 28.85 0.22
N ALA A 175 -4.09 28.32 -0.22
CA ALA A 175 -4.12 27.15 -1.11
C ALA A 175 -3.45 27.44 -2.47
N LEU A 176 -3.66 28.62 -3.04
CA LEU A 176 -3.00 29.05 -4.28
C LEU A 176 -1.49 29.20 -4.09
N ALA A 177 -1.02 29.73 -2.96
CA ALA A 177 0.41 29.82 -2.66
C ALA A 177 1.07 28.42 -2.58
N VAL A 178 0.44 27.48 -1.89
CA VAL A 178 0.88 26.08 -1.81
C VAL A 178 0.90 25.43 -3.18
N LEU A 179 -0.19 25.50 -3.95
CA LEU A 179 -0.27 24.93 -5.31
C LEU A 179 0.80 25.52 -6.23
N THR A 180 1.04 26.84 -6.14
CA THR A 180 2.08 27.52 -6.91
C THR A 180 3.47 26.96 -6.58
N ALA A 181 3.77 26.77 -5.30
CA ALA A 181 5.03 26.19 -4.86
C ALA A 181 5.20 24.74 -5.34
N GLN A 182 4.13 23.93 -5.29
CA GLN A 182 4.12 22.56 -5.79
C GLN A 182 4.39 22.48 -7.30
N VAL A 183 3.67 23.27 -8.10
CA VAL A 183 3.82 23.28 -9.57
C VAL A 183 5.21 23.80 -9.98
N LYS A 184 5.80 24.72 -9.23
CA LYS A 184 7.17 25.22 -9.47
C LYS A 184 8.26 24.26 -8.98
N GLY A 185 8.06 23.65 -7.81
CA GLY A 185 9.07 22.84 -7.12
C GLY A 185 9.18 21.42 -7.66
N TYR A 186 8.07 20.81 -8.04
CA TYR A 186 8.08 19.45 -8.58
C TYR A 186 8.23 19.44 -10.09
N THR A 187 9.41 19.05 -10.58
CA THR A 187 9.72 19.01 -12.01
C THR A 187 9.02 17.87 -12.75
N ASP A 188 8.69 16.81 -12.05
CA ASP A 188 7.97 15.61 -12.51
C ASP A 188 6.44 15.78 -12.50
N LEU A 189 5.94 16.84 -11.86
CA LEU A 189 4.50 17.14 -11.87
C LEU A 189 4.05 17.59 -13.26
N PRO A 190 2.98 17.02 -13.84
CA PRO A 190 2.38 17.51 -15.09
C PRO A 190 2.05 19.00 -15.02
N LYS A 191 1.96 19.67 -16.18
CA LYS A 191 1.79 21.15 -16.21
C LYS A 191 0.39 21.61 -16.66
N SER A 192 -0.51 20.68 -16.98
CA SER A 192 -1.92 20.99 -17.21
C SER A 192 -2.79 20.48 -16.08
N VAL A 193 -3.91 21.15 -15.81
CA VAL A 193 -4.88 20.72 -14.78
C VAL A 193 -5.39 19.32 -15.06
N GLU A 194 -5.68 19.01 -16.32
CA GLU A 194 -6.14 17.70 -16.77
C GLU A 194 -5.11 16.60 -16.44
N ALA A 195 -3.86 16.77 -16.83
CA ALA A 195 -2.80 15.80 -16.58
C ALA A 195 -2.45 15.68 -15.09
N ILE A 196 -2.52 16.78 -14.31
CA ILE A 196 -2.38 16.71 -12.83
C ILE A 196 -3.54 15.91 -12.23
N TYR A 197 -4.76 16.12 -12.71
CA TYR A 197 -5.93 15.40 -12.22
C TYR A 197 -5.81 13.89 -12.51
N GLU A 198 -5.41 13.50 -13.71
CA GLU A 198 -5.14 12.11 -14.08
C GLU A 198 -4.03 11.49 -13.22
N TRP A 199 -2.99 12.27 -12.90
CA TRP A 199 -1.90 11.85 -12.03
C TRP A 199 -2.34 11.67 -10.56
N LEU A 200 -3.20 12.57 -10.03
CA LEU A 200 -3.75 12.50 -8.68
C LEU A 200 -4.75 11.34 -8.50
N VAL A 201 -5.51 11.07 -9.54
CA VAL A 201 -6.53 10.03 -9.58
C VAL A 201 -6.21 9.10 -10.75
N PRO A 202 -5.15 8.27 -10.64
CA PRO A 202 -4.83 7.32 -11.71
C PRO A 202 -6.08 6.48 -11.98
N VAL A 203 -6.55 6.56 -13.21
CA VAL A 203 -7.66 5.71 -13.66
C VAL A 203 -7.13 4.29 -13.66
N ASP A 204 -7.50 3.52 -12.64
CA ASP A 204 -7.28 2.07 -12.68
C ASP A 204 -8.04 1.54 -13.91
N PRO A 205 -7.33 1.03 -14.94
CA PRO A 205 -7.97 0.56 -16.16
C PRO A 205 -8.96 -0.58 -15.89
N ASN A 206 -8.93 -1.16 -14.70
CA ASN A 206 -9.85 -2.20 -14.28
C ASN A 206 -11.09 -1.64 -13.55
N ARG A 207 -11.19 -0.34 -13.28
CA ARG A 207 -12.42 0.24 -12.72
C ARG A 207 -13.54 0.23 -13.74
N ILE A 208 -14.73 -0.05 -13.28
CA ILE A 208 -15.97 0.05 -14.06
C ILE A 208 -16.67 1.37 -13.74
N ASP A 209 -16.69 1.75 -12.46
CA ASP A 209 -17.30 2.99 -11.98
C ASP A 209 -16.25 3.93 -11.37
N ALA A 210 -16.60 5.22 -11.26
CA ALA A 210 -15.69 6.27 -10.77
C ALA A 210 -15.12 5.97 -9.36
N ASP A 211 -15.90 5.33 -8.49
CA ASP A 211 -15.51 5.01 -7.11
C ASP A 211 -14.77 3.68 -6.97
N GLY A 212 -14.63 2.90 -8.06
CA GLY A 212 -14.01 1.57 -8.04
C GLY A 212 -14.79 0.55 -7.22
N LYS A 213 -16.11 0.72 -7.07
CA LYS A 213 -16.98 -0.26 -6.41
C LYS A 213 -17.16 -1.52 -7.23
N LEU A 214 -17.09 -1.37 -8.55
CA LEU A 214 -17.01 -2.48 -9.49
C LEU A 214 -15.71 -2.39 -10.29
N VAL A 215 -15.14 -3.55 -10.58
CA VAL A 215 -13.85 -3.68 -11.29
C VAL A 215 -13.92 -4.82 -12.30
N TRP A 216 -13.08 -4.76 -13.34
CA TRP A 216 -12.89 -5.87 -14.27
C TRP A 216 -11.88 -6.88 -13.68
N VAL A 217 -12.29 -8.14 -13.52
CA VAL A 217 -11.41 -9.25 -13.16
C VAL A 217 -11.49 -10.27 -14.28
N ASN A 218 -10.38 -10.51 -14.97
CA ASN A 218 -10.33 -11.38 -16.15
C ASN A 218 -11.41 -11.03 -17.21
N GLY A 219 -11.69 -9.73 -17.38
CA GLY A 219 -12.65 -9.23 -18.37
C GLY A 219 -14.12 -9.34 -17.96
N VAL A 220 -14.46 -9.77 -16.75
CA VAL A 220 -15.84 -9.82 -16.23
C VAL A 220 -16.00 -8.89 -15.03
N ALA A 221 -17.21 -8.36 -14.84
CA ALA A 221 -17.51 -7.44 -13.75
C ALA A 221 -17.46 -8.15 -12.40
N ALA A 222 -16.73 -7.56 -11.44
CA ALA A 222 -16.52 -8.05 -10.09
C ALA A 222 -16.65 -6.91 -9.06
N VAL A 223 -16.83 -7.26 -7.80
CA VAL A 223 -16.85 -6.30 -6.69
C VAL A 223 -15.43 -5.82 -6.40
N GLY A 224 -15.25 -4.48 -6.25
CA GLY A 224 -13.97 -3.84 -5.97
C GLY A 224 -13.69 -3.55 -4.49
N PHE A 225 -14.59 -3.91 -3.55
CA PHE A 225 -14.51 -3.46 -2.17
C PHE A 225 -14.86 -4.55 -1.15
N GLY A 226 -14.43 -4.34 0.11
CA GLY A 226 -14.80 -5.15 1.27
C GLY A 226 -14.38 -6.63 1.18
N ALA A 227 -15.05 -7.49 1.96
CA ALA A 227 -14.77 -8.93 2.01
C ALA A 227 -15.12 -9.67 0.70
N GLN A 228 -15.88 -9.04 -0.20
CA GLN A 228 -16.28 -9.61 -1.49
C GLN A 228 -15.40 -9.10 -2.65
N ALA A 229 -14.36 -8.31 -2.37
CA ALA A 229 -13.45 -7.79 -3.40
C ALA A 229 -12.87 -8.92 -4.26
N GLY A 230 -12.88 -8.72 -5.58
CA GLY A 230 -12.42 -9.68 -6.57
C GLY A 230 -13.42 -10.77 -6.95
N ARG A 231 -14.53 -10.92 -6.23
CA ARG A 231 -15.59 -11.88 -6.62
C ARG A 231 -16.44 -11.33 -7.75
N THR A 232 -16.62 -12.12 -8.80
CA THR A 232 -17.42 -11.72 -9.95
C THR A 232 -18.90 -11.61 -9.58
N LEU A 233 -19.61 -10.67 -10.25
CA LEU A 233 -21.05 -10.51 -10.05
C LEU A 233 -21.80 -11.80 -10.41
N GLN A 234 -21.30 -12.57 -11.39
CA GLN A 234 -21.87 -13.88 -11.75
C GLN A 234 -21.75 -14.90 -10.61
N ALA A 235 -20.58 -15.00 -9.98
CA ALA A 235 -20.38 -15.88 -8.84
C ALA A 235 -21.25 -15.47 -7.66
N LEU A 236 -21.37 -14.16 -7.39
CA LEU A 236 -22.20 -13.63 -6.30
C LEU A 236 -23.70 -13.84 -6.57
N ALA A 237 -24.16 -13.71 -7.82
CA ALA A 237 -25.55 -13.98 -8.18
C ALA A 237 -25.97 -15.44 -7.89
N ALA A 238 -25.00 -16.37 -7.99
CA ALA A 238 -25.23 -17.79 -7.72
C ALA A 238 -25.07 -18.16 -6.23
N THR A 239 -24.16 -17.50 -5.49
CA THR A 239 -23.75 -17.94 -4.14
C THR A 239 -24.12 -16.98 -3.01
N ASP A 240 -24.35 -15.71 -3.30
CA ASP A 240 -24.66 -14.66 -2.31
C ASP A 240 -25.50 -13.55 -2.93
N ARG A 241 -26.67 -13.92 -3.43
CA ARG A 241 -27.63 -13.00 -4.06
C ARG A 241 -28.02 -11.85 -3.14
N GLY A 242 -28.12 -12.11 -1.83
CA GLY A 242 -28.47 -11.10 -0.82
C GLY A 242 -27.49 -9.95 -0.74
N PHE A 243 -26.20 -10.19 -0.98
CA PHE A 243 -25.18 -9.13 -1.04
C PHE A 243 -25.41 -8.20 -2.25
N LEU A 244 -25.74 -8.74 -3.43
CA LEU A 244 -26.04 -7.93 -4.61
C LEU A 244 -27.33 -7.09 -4.40
N GLU A 245 -28.36 -7.66 -3.81
CA GLU A 245 -29.58 -6.96 -3.43
C GLU A 245 -29.31 -5.86 -2.39
N TRP A 246 -28.36 -6.08 -1.47
CA TRP A 246 -27.91 -5.08 -0.51
C TRP A 246 -27.27 -3.88 -1.23
N ILE A 247 -26.40 -4.09 -2.24
CA ILE A 247 -25.81 -3.01 -3.04
C ILE A 247 -26.92 -2.17 -3.69
N VAL A 248 -27.91 -2.79 -4.29
CA VAL A 248 -29.02 -2.07 -4.95
C VAL A 248 -29.81 -1.19 -3.99
N ARG A 249 -29.94 -1.60 -2.71
CA ARG A 249 -30.70 -0.87 -1.68
C ARG A 249 -29.91 0.21 -0.97
N LYS A 250 -28.58 0.13 -1.00
CA LYS A 250 -27.70 1.07 -0.28
C LYS A 250 -27.31 2.25 -1.16
N ASP A 251 -26.59 3.18 -0.56
CA ASP A 251 -26.14 4.42 -1.22
C ASP A 251 -24.89 4.12 -2.09
N PHE A 252 -25.15 3.60 -3.28
CA PHE A 252 -24.21 3.43 -4.38
C PHE A 252 -24.69 4.25 -5.57
N SER A 253 -23.78 4.54 -6.51
CA SER A 253 -24.11 5.27 -7.74
C SER A 253 -25.16 4.51 -8.58
N ASP A 254 -25.91 5.26 -9.39
CA ASP A 254 -26.92 4.65 -10.27
C ASP A 254 -26.29 3.71 -11.30
N GLU A 255 -25.07 3.99 -11.74
CA GLU A 255 -24.29 3.14 -12.63
C GLU A 255 -23.99 1.78 -11.97
N VAL A 256 -23.46 1.77 -10.74
CA VAL A 256 -23.21 0.54 -9.97
C VAL A 256 -24.50 -0.25 -9.78
N LYS A 257 -25.59 0.43 -9.38
CA LYS A 257 -26.89 -0.23 -9.18
C LYS A 257 -27.46 -0.82 -10.46
N ALA A 258 -27.26 -0.16 -11.63
CA ALA A 258 -27.73 -0.66 -12.91
C ALA A 258 -27.01 -1.97 -13.28
N ILE A 259 -25.68 -1.99 -13.20
CA ILE A 259 -24.87 -3.18 -13.51
C ILE A 259 -25.20 -4.34 -12.56
N VAL A 260 -25.41 -4.05 -11.29
CA VAL A 260 -25.78 -5.09 -10.28
C VAL A 260 -27.21 -5.60 -10.51
N ARG A 261 -28.17 -4.76 -10.94
CA ARG A 261 -29.52 -5.22 -11.32
C ARG A 261 -29.48 -6.13 -12.55
N ASP A 262 -28.66 -5.76 -13.56
CA ASP A 262 -28.45 -6.62 -14.72
C ASP A 262 -27.89 -7.99 -14.29
N ALA A 263 -26.91 -8.03 -13.41
CA ALA A 263 -26.36 -9.27 -12.88
C ALA A 263 -27.40 -10.10 -12.10
N LEU A 264 -28.28 -9.47 -11.31
CA LEU A 264 -29.41 -10.12 -10.64
C LEU A 264 -30.45 -10.69 -11.62
N ALA A 265 -30.56 -10.08 -12.81
CA ALA A 265 -31.41 -10.55 -13.90
C ALA A 265 -30.71 -11.60 -14.80
N GLY A 266 -29.48 -12.02 -14.47
CA GLY A 266 -28.70 -13.00 -15.22
C GLY A 266 -27.93 -12.42 -16.42
N LYS A 267 -27.84 -11.11 -16.54
CA LYS A 267 -27.06 -10.41 -17.57
C LYS A 267 -25.73 -9.95 -16.97
N PHE A 268 -24.65 -10.52 -17.47
CA PHE A 268 -23.30 -10.26 -16.94
C PHE A 268 -22.48 -9.46 -17.95
N HIS A 269 -22.04 -8.25 -17.54
CA HIS A 269 -21.24 -7.37 -18.36
C HIS A 269 -19.81 -7.89 -18.52
N THR A 270 -19.28 -7.79 -19.73
CA THR A 270 -17.88 -8.05 -20.06
C THR A 270 -17.19 -6.77 -20.57
N ARG A 271 -15.87 -6.67 -20.35
CA ARG A 271 -15.08 -5.51 -20.77
C ARG A 271 -15.15 -5.26 -22.28
N ALA A 272 -15.23 -6.33 -23.09
CA ALA A 272 -15.32 -6.26 -24.54
C ALA A 272 -16.65 -5.66 -25.03
N GLU A 273 -17.74 -5.77 -24.26
CA GLU A 273 -19.05 -5.22 -24.62
C GLU A 273 -19.14 -3.73 -24.29
N VAL A 274 -18.55 -3.30 -23.16
CA VAL A 274 -18.61 -1.89 -22.69
C VAL A 274 -17.71 -0.97 -23.55
N GLN A 275 -16.61 -1.48 -24.12
CA GLN A 275 -15.72 -0.70 -25.01
C GLN A 275 -16.30 -0.50 -26.42
N ARG A 276 -17.44 -1.07 -26.75
CA ARG A 276 -18.11 -0.96 -28.06
C ARG A 276 -19.31 0.01 -28.07
N THR A 277 -19.65 0.57 -26.90
CA THR A 277 -20.74 1.53 -26.71
C THR A 277 -20.18 2.93 -26.47
#